data_24c0401b1734e6af1071bc429e41a7d9
#
_entry.id   24c0401b1734e6af1071bc429e41a7d9
#
_cell.length_a   1.000
_cell.length_b   1.000
_cell.length_c   1.000
_cell.angle_alpha   90.00
_cell.angle_beta   90.00
_cell.angle_gamma   90.00
#
_symmetry.space_group_name_H-M   'P 1'
#
loop_
_entity.id
_entity.type
_entity.pdbx_description
1 polymer ?
#
loop_
_entity_poly.entity_id
_entity_poly.type
_entity_poly.pdbx_seq_one_letter_code
_entity_poly.pdbx_strand_id
1 'polypeptide(L)'
;MIVDSSQGVEAQTLANVYQAIDADHEIVTVLNKIDLPASEPERIRKQIDEVIGLPGDEAIEVSAKTGVGIKSVLSSLVEKIPSPKGKNDNQLKAMLIDSWFDTYLGILILVR
;
A
#
# COMPACT_ATOMS: atom_id res chain seq x y z
N MET A 1 -2.42 -1.62 1.68
CA MET A 1 -3.69 -0.89 1.46
C MET A 1 -3.78 0.26 2.45
N ILE A 2 -4.10 1.48 1.99
CA ILE A 2 -4.27 2.65 2.86
C ILE A 2 -5.73 3.11 2.74
N VAL A 3 -6.40 3.23 3.87
CA VAL A 3 -7.80 3.68 3.99
C VAL A 3 -7.85 4.97 4.79
N ASP A 4 -8.66 5.92 4.37
CA ASP A 4 -8.93 7.15 5.11
C ASP A 4 -9.87 6.83 6.29
N SER A 5 -9.42 7.08 7.53
CA SER A 5 -10.17 6.76 8.73
C SER A 5 -11.43 7.61 8.95
N SER A 6 -11.63 8.66 8.15
CA SER A 6 -12.83 9.49 8.16
C SER A 6 -13.83 9.12 7.07
N GLN A 7 -13.33 8.71 5.87
CA GLN A 7 -14.18 8.39 4.72
C GLN A 7 -14.49 6.88 4.63
N GLY A 8 -13.53 6.04 4.97
CA GLY A 8 -13.68 4.59 4.92
C GLY A 8 -13.28 3.98 3.58
N VAL A 9 -13.83 2.79 3.32
CA VAL A 9 -13.53 2.02 2.12
C VAL A 9 -14.32 2.58 0.94
N GLU A 10 -13.60 3.10 -0.04
CA GLU A 10 -14.16 3.64 -1.28
C GLU A 10 -14.10 2.61 -2.42
N ALA A 11 -14.87 2.84 -3.49
CA ALA A 11 -14.94 1.93 -4.64
C ALA A 11 -13.58 1.68 -5.29
N GLN A 12 -12.71 2.69 -5.34
CA GLN A 12 -11.35 2.55 -5.89
C GLN A 12 -10.47 1.68 -4.99
N THR A 13 -10.63 1.79 -3.67
CA THR A 13 -9.94 0.93 -2.70
C THR A 13 -10.31 -0.53 -2.91
N LEU A 14 -11.61 -0.81 -3.10
CA LEU A 14 -12.10 -2.15 -3.40
C LEU A 14 -11.52 -2.71 -4.69
N ALA A 15 -11.59 -1.94 -5.78
CA ALA A 15 -11.06 -2.37 -7.07
C ALA A 15 -9.57 -2.73 -7.00
N ASN A 16 -8.78 -1.90 -6.34
CA ASN A 16 -7.34 -2.12 -6.20
C ASN A 16 -7.01 -3.31 -5.28
N VAL A 17 -7.75 -3.48 -4.19
CA VAL A 17 -7.51 -4.57 -3.26
C VAL A 17 -7.86 -5.92 -3.85
N TYR A 18 -8.94 -6.02 -4.60
CA TYR A 18 -9.28 -7.27 -5.30
C TYR A 18 -8.24 -7.65 -6.35
N GLN A 19 -7.71 -6.67 -7.09
CA GLN A 19 -6.58 -6.93 -8.01
C GLN A 19 -5.34 -7.44 -7.28
N ALA A 20 -5.05 -6.93 -6.09
CA ALA A 20 -3.92 -7.38 -5.28
C ALA A 20 -4.14 -8.81 -4.76
N ILE A 21 -5.36 -9.14 -4.32
CA ILE A 21 -5.75 -10.48 -3.88
C ILE A 21 -5.66 -11.47 -5.04
N ASP A 22 -6.20 -11.12 -6.20
CA ASP A 22 -6.15 -11.96 -7.42
C ASP A 22 -4.71 -12.22 -7.89
N ALA A 23 -3.80 -11.29 -7.60
CA ALA A 23 -2.38 -11.42 -7.89
C ALA A 23 -1.57 -12.13 -6.77
N ASP A 24 -2.25 -12.67 -5.74
CA ASP A 24 -1.64 -13.34 -4.59
C ASP A 24 -0.61 -12.46 -3.85
N HIS A 25 -0.95 -11.18 -3.66
CA HIS A 25 -0.11 -10.24 -2.93
C HIS A 25 -0.47 -10.20 -1.45
N GLU A 26 0.58 -10.13 -0.61
CA GLU A 26 0.40 -9.81 0.81
C GLU A 26 -0.09 -8.37 0.99
N ILE A 27 -1.10 -8.19 1.85
CA ILE A 27 -1.73 -6.88 2.07
C ILE A 27 -1.55 -6.44 3.51
N VAL A 28 -0.84 -5.34 3.72
CA VAL A 28 -0.79 -4.63 5.00
C VAL A 28 -1.82 -3.51 4.99
N THR A 29 -2.75 -3.55 5.93
CA THR A 29 -3.82 -2.56 6.05
C THR A 29 -3.42 -1.42 6.97
N VAL A 30 -3.68 -0.19 6.52
CA VAL A 30 -3.32 1.04 7.24
C VAL A 30 -4.51 2.00 7.25
N LEU A 31 -4.89 2.49 8.43
CA LEU A 31 -5.89 3.54 8.62
C LEU A 31 -5.17 4.88 8.78
N ASN A 32 -5.27 5.73 7.78
CA ASN A 32 -4.60 7.03 7.79
C ASN A 32 -5.55 8.16 8.21
N LYS A 33 -4.95 9.29 8.58
CA LYS A 33 -5.64 10.51 9.03
C LYS A 33 -6.35 10.36 10.38
N ILE A 34 -5.81 9.55 11.29
CA ILE A 34 -6.36 9.41 12.65
C ILE A 34 -6.33 10.71 13.47
N ASP A 35 -5.58 11.71 13.01
CA ASP A 35 -5.51 13.05 13.59
C ASP A 35 -6.74 13.92 13.31
N LEU A 36 -7.62 13.50 12.43
CA LEU A 36 -8.83 14.24 12.09
C LEU A 36 -9.94 14.02 13.17
N PRO A 37 -10.68 15.06 13.55
CA PRO A 37 -11.82 14.92 14.48
C PRO A 37 -12.92 13.97 14.00
N ALA A 38 -13.05 13.82 12.67
CA ALA A 38 -14.03 12.93 12.04
C ALA A 38 -13.50 11.49 11.82
N SER A 39 -12.34 11.17 12.37
CA SER A 39 -11.76 9.83 12.29
C SER A 39 -12.54 8.84 13.14
N GLU A 40 -12.94 7.71 12.54
CA GLU A 40 -13.70 6.64 13.20
C GLU A 40 -13.02 5.27 12.94
N PRO A 41 -11.83 5.00 13.49
CA PRO A 41 -11.06 3.80 13.21
C PRO A 41 -11.84 2.50 13.41
N GLU A 42 -12.59 2.39 14.51
CA GLU A 42 -13.37 1.20 14.84
C GLU A 42 -14.48 0.90 13.82
N ARG A 43 -15.14 1.92 13.31
CA ARG A 43 -16.12 1.76 12.22
C ARG A 43 -15.47 1.25 10.95
N ILE A 44 -14.30 1.80 10.62
CA ILE A 44 -13.60 1.43 9.40
C ILE A 44 -12.99 0.02 9.49
N ARG A 45 -12.51 -0.40 10.67
CA ARG A 45 -12.07 -1.79 10.91
C ARG A 45 -13.19 -2.78 10.58
N LYS A 46 -14.39 -2.54 11.10
CA LYS A 46 -15.57 -3.38 10.79
C LYS A 46 -15.92 -3.37 9.31
N GLN A 47 -15.84 -2.20 8.66
CA GLN A 47 -16.08 -2.09 7.22
C GLN A 47 -15.06 -2.90 6.41
N ILE A 48 -13.80 -2.94 6.81
CA ILE A 48 -12.75 -3.74 6.17
C ILE A 48 -13.07 -5.24 6.30
N ASP A 49 -13.45 -5.69 7.49
CA ASP A 49 -13.84 -7.08 7.72
C ASP A 49 -15.06 -7.48 6.87
N GLU A 50 -16.13 -6.68 6.90
CA GLU A 50 -17.41 -7.00 6.27
C GLU A 50 -17.40 -6.87 4.75
N VAL A 51 -16.68 -5.88 4.21
CA VAL A 51 -16.73 -5.53 2.78
C VAL A 51 -15.59 -6.16 2.00
N ILE A 52 -14.39 -6.24 2.59
CA ILE A 52 -13.20 -6.75 1.92
C ILE A 52 -12.89 -8.19 2.35
N GLY A 53 -13.18 -8.54 3.60
CA GLY A 53 -12.84 -9.83 4.19
C GLY A 53 -11.38 -9.91 4.66
N LEU A 54 -10.71 -8.77 4.86
CA LEU A 54 -9.40 -8.70 5.48
C LEU A 54 -9.53 -8.42 6.98
N PRO A 55 -8.59 -8.89 7.83
CA PRO A 55 -8.65 -8.68 9.28
C PRO A 55 -8.51 -7.18 9.61
N GLY A 56 -9.61 -6.54 9.97
CA GLY A 56 -9.66 -5.12 10.29
C GLY A 56 -8.96 -4.77 11.61
N ASP A 57 -8.92 -5.71 12.55
CA ASP A 57 -8.23 -5.58 13.84
C ASP A 57 -6.70 -5.48 13.67
N GLU A 58 -6.14 -6.04 12.60
CA GLU A 58 -4.73 -5.89 12.26
C GLU A 58 -4.39 -4.55 11.58
N ALA A 59 -5.37 -3.73 11.25
CA ALA A 59 -5.13 -2.45 10.58
C ALA A 59 -4.36 -1.49 11.49
N ILE A 60 -3.26 -0.96 10.96
CA ILE A 60 -2.34 -0.06 11.67
C ILE A 60 -2.85 1.37 11.57
N GLU A 61 -3.05 2.00 12.71
CA GLU A 61 -3.49 3.39 12.78
C GLU A 61 -2.32 4.36 12.61
N VAL A 62 -2.46 5.31 11.69
CA VAL A 62 -1.42 6.30 11.40
C VAL A 62 -1.98 7.69 11.12
N SER A 63 -1.11 8.66 11.32
CA SER A 63 -1.26 9.99 10.74
C SER A 63 0.00 10.33 9.97
N ALA A 64 -0.06 10.31 8.65
CA ALA A 64 1.05 10.72 7.81
C ALA A 64 1.44 12.19 8.04
N LYS A 65 0.47 13.03 8.44
CA LYS A 65 0.68 14.44 8.75
C LYS A 65 1.52 14.64 10.02
N THR A 66 1.24 13.88 11.07
CA THR A 66 1.90 14.04 12.37
C THR A 66 3.05 13.06 12.60
N GLY A 67 3.17 12.03 11.75
CA GLY A 67 4.17 10.98 11.88
C GLY A 67 3.79 9.84 12.82
N VAL A 68 2.64 9.92 13.48
CA VAL A 68 2.17 8.86 14.39
C VAL A 68 1.95 7.56 13.62
N GLY A 69 2.42 6.43 14.18
CA GLY A 69 2.23 5.09 13.65
C GLY A 69 3.10 4.71 12.43
N ILE A 70 3.84 5.64 11.84
CA ILE A 70 4.63 5.38 10.61
C ILE A 70 5.69 4.30 10.84
N LYS A 71 6.38 4.32 12.00
CA LYS A 71 7.36 3.30 12.34
C LYS A 71 6.75 1.89 12.39
N SER A 72 5.53 1.76 12.92
CA SER A 72 4.81 0.49 12.99
C SER A 72 4.48 -0.04 11.59
N VAL A 73 4.10 0.83 10.64
CA VAL A 73 3.88 0.44 9.25
C VAL A 73 5.16 -0.09 8.63
N LEU A 74 6.29 0.61 8.78
CA LEU A 74 7.57 0.18 8.23
C LEU A 74 8.03 -1.16 8.82
N SER A 75 7.87 -1.37 10.13
CA SER A 75 8.16 -2.66 10.76
C SER A 75 7.28 -3.77 10.21
N SER A 76 5.97 -3.53 10.09
CA SER A 76 5.03 -4.51 9.55
C SER A 76 5.31 -4.85 8.08
N LEU A 77 5.75 -3.89 7.26
CA LEU A 77 6.17 -4.15 5.89
C LEU A 77 7.38 -5.08 5.83
N VAL A 78 8.37 -4.86 6.69
CA VAL A 78 9.58 -5.71 6.74
C VAL A 78 9.24 -7.13 7.22
N GLU A 79 8.30 -7.26 8.15
CA GLU A 79 7.90 -8.55 8.74
C GLU A 79 6.96 -9.37 7.84
N LYS A 80 5.97 -8.71 7.23
CA LYS A 80 4.87 -9.39 6.50
C LYS A 80 5.13 -9.51 5.01
N ILE A 81 5.80 -8.55 4.37
CA ILE A 81 6.01 -8.59 2.92
C ILE A 81 7.22 -9.47 2.59
N PRO A 82 7.06 -10.52 1.79
CA PRO A 82 8.16 -11.38 1.41
C PRO A 82 9.17 -10.63 0.53
N SER A 83 10.45 -11.03 0.64
CA SER A 83 11.48 -10.47 -0.23
C SER A 83 11.22 -10.81 -1.70
N PRO A 84 11.70 -9.99 -2.65
CA PRO A 84 11.56 -10.26 -4.08
C PRO A 84 12.12 -11.64 -4.45
N LYS A 85 11.35 -12.40 -5.23
CA LYS A 85 11.78 -13.70 -5.75
C LYS A 85 12.70 -13.46 -6.95
N GLY A 86 13.95 -13.89 -6.87
CA GLY A 86 14.90 -13.76 -7.98
C GLY A 86 16.19 -14.53 -7.72
N LYS A 87 16.98 -14.73 -8.77
CA LYS A 87 18.32 -15.32 -8.71
C LYS A 87 19.32 -14.24 -9.14
N ASN A 88 20.21 -13.84 -8.26
CA ASN A 88 21.22 -12.80 -8.52
C ASN A 88 22.23 -13.20 -9.62
N ASP A 89 22.39 -14.49 -9.86
CA ASP A 89 23.34 -15.03 -10.85
C ASP A 89 22.76 -15.13 -12.27
N ASN A 90 21.50 -14.74 -12.46
CA ASN A 90 20.90 -14.72 -13.79
C ASN A 90 21.47 -13.57 -14.63
N GLN A 91 21.46 -13.73 -15.97
CA GLN A 91 21.78 -12.64 -16.87
C GLN A 91 20.84 -11.45 -16.64
N LEU A 92 21.40 -10.24 -16.70
CA LEU A 92 20.63 -9.01 -16.61
C LEU A 92 19.56 -8.98 -17.70
N LYS A 93 18.32 -8.82 -17.29
CA LYS A 93 17.17 -8.57 -18.17
C LYS A 93 16.46 -7.34 -17.65
N ALA A 94 16.07 -6.47 -18.56
CA ALA A 94 15.30 -5.28 -18.23
C ALA A 94 14.15 -5.14 -19.24
N MET A 95 12.98 -4.77 -18.72
CA MET A 95 11.81 -4.44 -19.52
C MET A 95 11.64 -2.93 -19.53
N LEU A 96 11.59 -2.34 -20.71
CA LEU A 96 11.28 -0.92 -20.87
C LEU A 96 9.80 -0.71 -20.55
N ILE A 97 9.51 0.14 -19.57
CA ILE A 97 8.15 0.49 -19.13
C ILE A 97 7.71 1.79 -19.78
N ASP A 98 8.58 2.80 -19.76
CA ASP A 98 8.29 4.14 -20.27
C ASP A 98 9.58 4.86 -20.68
N SER A 99 9.45 5.92 -21.47
CA SER A 99 10.57 6.78 -21.83
C SER A 99 10.10 8.21 -22.09
N TRP A 100 10.90 9.19 -21.66
CA TRP A 100 10.64 10.62 -21.92
C TRP A 100 11.95 11.36 -22.17
N PHE A 101 11.82 12.53 -22.76
CA PHE A 101 12.95 13.42 -23.02
C PHE A 101 13.06 14.49 -21.92
N ASP A 102 14.24 14.56 -21.33
CA ASP A 102 14.62 15.62 -20.41
C ASP A 102 15.61 16.57 -21.09
N THR A 103 15.44 17.87 -20.92
CA THR A 103 16.27 18.88 -21.61
C THR A 103 17.72 18.90 -21.14
N TYR A 104 18.02 18.37 -19.96
CA TYR A 104 19.36 18.35 -19.37
C TYR A 104 20.02 16.97 -19.44
N LEU A 105 19.25 15.91 -19.26
CA LEU A 105 19.74 14.54 -19.15
C LEU A 105 19.56 13.73 -20.45
N GLY A 106 18.82 14.27 -21.43
CA GLY A 106 18.51 13.56 -22.67
C GLY A 106 17.36 12.58 -22.51
N ILE A 107 17.44 11.40 -23.12
CA ILE A 107 16.40 10.39 -23.03
C ILE A 107 16.51 9.64 -21.71
N LEU A 108 15.47 9.72 -20.90
CA LEU A 108 15.30 8.93 -19.68
C LEU A 108 14.42 7.72 -19.97
N ILE A 109 14.82 6.58 -19.46
CA ILE A 109 14.12 5.31 -19.66
C ILE A 109 13.79 4.72 -18.30
N LEU A 110 12.50 4.47 -18.05
CA LEU A 110 12.04 3.70 -16.90
C LEU A 110 12.10 2.23 -17.23
N VAL A 111 12.86 1.47 -16.46
CA VAL A 111 13.02 0.02 -16.65
C VAL A 111 12.61 -0.75 -15.40
N ARG A 112 12.13 -1.97 -15.63
CA ARG A 112 11.87 -2.97 -14.59
C ARG A 112 12.80 -4.16 -14.76
#